data_2b2b40cfdfff29c77f5a8d3b8217c4c5
#
_entry.id   2b2b40cfdfff29c77f5a8d3b8217c4c5
#
_cell.length_a   1.000
_cell.length_b   1.000
_cell.length_c   1.000
_cell.angle_alpha   90.00
_cell.angle_beta   90.00
_cell.angle_gamma   90.00
#
_symmetry.space_group_name_H-M   'P 1'
#
loop_
_entity.id
_entity.type
_entity.pdbx_description
1 polymer ?
#
loop_
_entity_poly.entity_id
_entity_poly.type
_entity_poly.pdbx_seq_one_letter_code
_entity_poly.pdbx_strand_id
1 'polypeptide(L)'
;MPRIFSVIIMVLSLMVPTLVLAAPSSVQRYFEGLQSLHADFIQRVYDDRSRVVQSSSGEMLMQKPGKFRWNYRTPTEQIIVADGQRLWAYDIDLAQVTVRKMDQALSSTPLALLSGAAPIEEAFSVGAPRSQDGLTWYDLTPKQPQPEFRLLRVAFKGDLLVSLELEDSFGQRTRLDFQKLERNPILDPALLKFTPPPGVDVVGDAS
;
A
#
# COMPACT_ATOMS: atom_id res chain seq x y z
N MET A 1 16.85 58.35 60.08
CA MET A 1 16.14 57.12 59.78
C MET A 1 15.91 57.03 58.28
N PRO A 2 16.72 56.32 57.51
CA PRO A 2 16.49 56.14 56.05
C PRO A 2 15.63 54.89 55.82
N ARG A 3 14.57 55.08 55.04
CA ARG A 3 13.67 54.00 54.56
C ARG A 3 14.29 53.32 53.36
N ILE A 4 14.61 52.04 53.49
CA ILE A 4 15.10 51.18 52.41
C ILE A 4 13.86 50.69 51.63
N PHE A 5 13.68 51.11 50.37
CA PHE A 5 12.70 50.56 49.44
C PHE A 5 13.30 49.35 48.77
N SER A 6 12.84 48.14 49.13
CA SER A 6 13.13 46.92 48.41
C SER A 6 12.33 46.80 47.13
N VAL A 7 12.95 46.90 45.99
CA VAL A 7 12.35 46.64 44.67
C VAL A 7 12.44 45.14 44.41
N ILE A 8 11.30 44.47 44.48
CA ILE A 8 11.16 43.05 44.06
C ILE A 8 10.99 43.05 42.54
N ILE A 9 12.02 42.60 41.80
CA ILE A 9 11.96 42.34 40.35
C ILE A 9 11.35 40.97 40.17
N MET A 10 10.08 40.92 39.76
CA MET A 10 9.38 39.71 39.39
C MET A 10 9.79 39.31 37.96
N VAL A 11 10.69 38.34 37.83
CA VAL A 11 11.09 37.73 36.54
C VAL A 11 9.95 36.84 36.05
N LEU A 12 9.14 37.34 35.13
CA LEU A 12 8.11 36.59 34.43
C LEU A 12 8.78 35.71 33.37
N SER A 13 9.01 34.42 33.70
CA SER A 13 9.55 33.44 32.77
C SER A 13 8.51 33.11 31.70
N LEU A 14 8.66 33.63 30.47
CA LEU A 14 7.86 33.23 29.32
C LEU A 14 8.22 31.80 28.94
N MET A 15 7.37 30.84 29.31
CA MET A 15 7.43 29.46 28.86
C MET A 15 6.92 29.41 27.42
N VAL A 16 7.83 29.47 26.43
CA VAL A 16 7.49 29.29 25.02
C VAL A 16 7.25 27.79 24.80
N PRO A 17 6.04 27.36 24.40
CA PRO A 17 5.81 25.96 24.08
C PRO A 17 6.63 25.58 22.85
N THR A 18 7.64 24.74 23.03
CA THR A 18 8.35 24.11 21.90
C THR A 18 7.38 23.13 21.23
N LEU A 19 6.93 23.47 20.03
CA LEU A 19 6.25 22.52 19.15
C LEU A 19 7.27 21.42 18.80
N VAL A 20 7.14 20.27 19.47
CA VAL A 20 7.85 19.06 19.08
C VAL A 20 7.15 18.54 17.84
N LEU A 21 7.70 18.82 16.65
CA LEU A 21 7.32 18.11 15.43
C LEU A 21 7.71 16.64 15.60
N ALA A 22 6.69 15.76 15.66
CA ALA A 22 6.93 14.33 15.70
C ALA A 22 7.69 13.92 14.43
N ALA A 23 8.78 13.17 14.59
CA ALA A 23 9.52 12.65 13.45
C ALA A 23 8.63 11.71 12.63
N PRO A 24 8.73 11.73 11.27
CA PRO A 24 7.90 10.88 10.41
C PRO A 24 8.13 9.40 10.74
N SER A 25 7.06 8.60 10.72
CA SER A 25 7.14 7.17 10.97
C SER A 25 7.96 6.47 9.89
N SER A 26 8.45 5.25 10.15
CA SER A 26 9.14 4.45 9.13
C SER A 26 8.24 4.18 7.92
N VAL A 27 6.93 4.03 8.15
CA VAL A 27 5.93 3.91 7.09
C VAL A 27 5.92 5.15 6.21
N GLN A 28 5.80 6.35 6.81
CA GLN A 28 5.82 7.62 6.07
C GLN A 28 7.07 7.75 5.20
N ARG A 29 8.24 7.60 5.81
CA ARG A 29 9.53 7.69 5.08
C ARG A 29 9.62 6.70 3.92
N TYR A 30 9.09 5.49 4.11
CA TYR A 30 9.12 4.48 3.06
C TYR A 30 8.26 4.88 1.86
N PHE A 31 7.01 5.31 2.10
CA PHE A 31 6.05 5.61 1.04
C PHE A 31 6.25 6.98 0.37
N GLU A 32 6.76 8.00 1.10
CA GLU A 32 7.11 9.30 0.53
C GLU A 32 8.17 9.20 -0.56
N GLY A 33 9.22 8.41 -0.34
CA GLY A 33 10.30 8.22 -1.33
C GLY A 33 10.05 7.12 -2.36
N LEU A 34 8.86 6.49 -2.34
CA LEU A 34 8.55 5.38 -3.25
C LEU A 34 8.07 5.90 -4.59
N GLN A 35 8.78 5.54 -5.67
CA GLN A 35 8.43 5.84 -7.05
C GLN A 35 8.06 4.57 -7.83
N SER A 36 8.77 3.47 -7.59
CA SER A 36 8.55 2.19 -8.25
C SER A 36 8.87 1.02 -7.32
N LEU A 37 8.28 -0.13 -7.58
CA LEU A 37 8.57 -1.42 -6.94
C LEU A 37 8.63 -2.52 -7.98
N HIS A 38 9.50 -3.48 -7.73
CA HIS A 38 9.52 -4.77 -8.39
C HIS A 38 9.71 -5.85 -7.33
N ALA A 39 8.91 -6.90 -7.35
CA ALA A 39 9.03 -8.00 -6.40
C ALA A 39 8.42 -9.29 -6.95
N ASP A 40 8.94 -10.42 -6.54
CA ASP A 40 8.18 -11.66 -6.49
C ASP A 40 7.28 -11.64 -5.26
N PHE A 41 6.10 -12.27 -5.31
CA PHE A 41 5.18 -12.35 -4.17
C PHE A 41 4.62 -13.74 -3.97
N ILE A 42 4.26 -14.02 -2.72
CA ILE A 42 3.37 -15.10 -2.33
C ILE A 42 2.16 -14.47 -1.66
N GLN A 43 0.98 -14.73 -2.21
CA GLN A 43 -0.29 -14.29 -1.65
C GLN A 43 -0.99 -15.46 -0.97
N ARG A 44 -1.50 -15.23 0.25
CA ARG A 44 -2.35 -16.18 0.98
C ARG A 44 -3.62 -15.48 1.43
N VAL A 45 -4.73 -16.14 1.20
CA VAL A 45 -6.03 -15.71 1.72
C VAL A 45 -6.39 -16.61 2.88
N TYR A 46 -6.72 -15.98 4.02
CA TYR A 46 -7.13 -16.64 5.25
C TYR A 46 -8.60 -16.35 5.51
N ASP A 47 -9.35 -17.38 5.90
CA ASP A 47 -10.71 -17.19 6.39
C ASP A 47 -10.73 -16.57 7.80
N ASP A 48 -11.94 -16.33 8.32
CA ASP A 48 -12.20 -15.80 9.67
C ASP A 48 -11.61 -16.66 10.81
N ARG A 49 -11.33 -17.95 10.53
CA ARG A 49 -10.69 -18.90 11.45
C ARG A 49 -9.19 -19.04 11.23
N SER A 50 -8.59 -18.13 10.47
CA SER A 50 -7.15 -18.10 10.14
C SER A 50 -6.64 -19.34 9.38
N ARG A 51 -7.51 -20.05 8.66
CA ARG A 51 -7.12 -21.14 7.77
C ARG A 51 -6.81 -20.60 6.39
N VAL A 52 -5.74 -21.05 5.77
CA VAL A 52 -5.42 -20.70 4.38
C VAL A 52 -6.45 -21.35 3.46
N VAL A 53 -7.21 -20.56 2.74
CA VAL A 53 -8.23 -20.99 1.78
C VAL A 53 -7.78 -20.85 0.33
N GLN A 54 -6.80 -19.98 0.08
CA GLN A 54 -6.20 -19.78 -1.24
C GLN A 54 -4.73 -19.41 -1.10
N SER A 55 -3.90 -19.91 -2.00
CA SER A 55 -2.49 -19.52 -2.13
C SER A 55 -2.16 -19.29 -3.60
N SER A 56 -1.50 -18.17 -3.88
CA SER A 56 -1.09 -17.78 -5.23
C SER A 56 0.32 -17.23 -5.18
N SER A 57 1.02 -17.24 -6.30
CA SER A 57 2.33 -16.60 -6.39
C SER A 57 2.54 -15.96 -7.76
N GLY A 58 3.48 -15.03 -7.83
CA GLY A 58 3.76 -14.34 -9.05
C GLY A 58 4.78 -13.23 -8.90
N GLU A 59 4.70 -12.27 -9.80
CA GLU A 59 5.56 -11.10 -9.88
C GLU A 59 4.72 -9.84 -9.96
N MET A 60 5.20 -8.77 -9.33
CA MET A 60 4.56 -7.47 -9.39
C MET A 60 5.55 -6.39 -9.77
N LEU A 61 5.08 -5.45 -10.57
CA LEU A 61 5.73 -4.18 -10.85
C LEU A 61 4.76 -3.05 -10.53
N MET A 62 5.28 -1.97 -9.97
CA MET A 62 4.49 -0.77 -9.69
C MET A 62 5.30 0.46 -10.00
N GLN A 63 4.66 1.48 -10.57
CA GLN A 63 5.23 2.80 -10.82
C GLN A 63 4.19 3.87 -10.53
N LYS A 64 4.54 4.81 -9.65
CA LYS A 64 3.69 5.99 -9.39
C LYS A 64 3.68 6.94 -10.57
N PRO A 65 2.55 7.67 -10.81
CA PRO A 65 1.26 7.44 -10.20
C PRO A 65 0.43 6.38 -10.93
N GLY A 66 -0.26 5.53 -10.17
CA GLY A 66 -1.38 4.73 -10.66
C GLY A 66 -1.07 3.60 -11.66
N LYS A 67 0.20 3.26 -11.88
CA LYS A 67 0.57 2.19 -12.81
C LYS A 67 1.07 0.98 -12.07
N PHE A 68 0.58 -0.18 -12.46
CA PHE A 68 1.11 -1.46 -11.97
C PHE A 68 0.87 -2.59 -12.95
N ARG A 69 1.66 -3.65 -12.81
CA ARG A 69 1.46 -4.94 -13.44
C ARG A 69 1.58 -6.03 -12.39
N TRP A 70 0.65 -6.97 -12.43
CA TRP A 70 0.59 -8.10 -11.54
C TRP A 70 0.44 -9.37 -12.36
N ASN A 71 1.46 -10.21 -12.35
CA ASN A 71 1.47 -11.45 -13.08
C ASN A 71 1.33 -12.61 -12.08
N TYR A 72 0.14 -13.20 -11.95
CA TYR A 72 -0.03 -14.47 -11.25
C TYR A 72 0.53 -15.60 -12.09
N ARG A 73 1.31 -16.48 -11.46
CA ARG A 73 1.91 -17.66 -12.08
C ARG A 73 1.30 -18.96 -11.57
N THR A 74 0.78 -18.94 -10.35
CA THR A 74 0.15 -20.11 -9.71
C THR A 74 -1.05 -19.65 -8.87
N PRO A 75 -2.11 -20.49 -8.71
CA PRO A 75 -2.35 -21.78 -9.37
C PRO A 75 -2.75 -21.64 -10.84
N THR A 76 -3.30 -20.50 -11.25
CA THR A 76 -3.71 -20.15 -12.62
C THR A 76 -2.96 -18.89 -13.08
N GLU A 77 -2.70 -18.81 -14.38
CA GLU A 77 -2.02 -17.65 -14.94
C GLU A 77 -3.01 -16.52 -15.20
N GLN A 78 -2.77 -15.37 -14.57
CA GLN A 78 -3.56 -14.16 -14.76
C GLN A 78 -2.66 -12.94 -14.81
N ILE A 79 -2.96 -12.00 -15.67
CA ILE A 79 -2.24 -10.74 -15.79
C ILE A 79 -3.19 -9.60 -15.46
N ILE A 80 -2.85 -8.78 -14.47
CA ILE A 80 -3.59 -7.56 -14.14
C ILE A 80 -2.67 -6.39 -14.40
N VAL A 81 -3.11 -5.43 -15.23
CA VAL A 81 -2.34 -4.22 -15.55
C VAL A 81 -3.19 -2.98 -15.35
N ALA A 82 -2.69 -2.05 -14.56
CA ALA A 82 -3.18 -0.68 -14.52
C ALA A 82 -2.21 0.20 -15.29
N ASP A 83 -2.68 0.85 -16.36
CA ASP A 83 -1.85 1.67 -17.25
C ASP A 83 -1.91 3.18 -16.93
N GLY A 84 -2.66 3.53 -15.88
CA GLY A 84 -2.93 4.91 -15.46
C GLY A 84 -4.28 5.45 -15.95
N GLN A 85 -4.96 4.76 -16.86
CA GLN A 85 -6.30 5.10 -17.35
C GLN A 85 -7.30 3.97 -17.13
N ARG A 86 -6.85 2.73 -17.33
CA ARG A 86 -7.67 1.52 -17.30
C ARG A 86 -7.01 0.44 -16.45
N LEU A 87 -7.85 -0.42 -15.91
CA LEU A 87 -7.46 -1.70 -15.32
C LEU A 87 -7.85 -2.82 -16.29
N TRP A 88 -6.87 -3.58 -16.70
CA TRP A 88 -6.97 -4.76 -17.55
C TRP A 88 -6.77 -6.00 -16.68
N ALA A 89 -7.66 -6.97 -16.76
CA ALA A 89 -7.50 -8.28 -16.14
C ALA A 89 -7.62 -9.34 -17.24
N TYR A 90 -6.51 -10.01 -17.55
CA TYR A 90 -6.45 -11.05 -18.56
C TYR A 90 -6.35 -12.41 -17.87
N ASP A 91 -7.37 -13.21 -18.02
CA ASP A 91 -7.40 -14.63 -17.66
C ASP A 91 -6.90 -15.42 -18.87
N ILE A 92 -5.72 -16.03 -18.75
CA ILE A 92 -5.05 -16.69 -19.85
C ILE A 92 -5.78 -17.99 -20.23
N ASP A 93 -6.22 -18.74 -19.22
CA ASP A 93 -6.89 -20.04 -19.42
C ASP A 93 -8.25 -19.88 -20.11
N LEU A 94 -8.95 -18.79 -19.82
CA LEU A 94 -10.25 -18.45 -20.43
C LEU A 94 -10.12 -17.69 -21.75
N ALA A 95 -8.91 -17.26 -22.13
CA ALA A 95 -8.66 -16.33 -23.25
C ALA A 95 -9.57 -15.10 -23.20
N GLN A 96 -9.80 -14.55 -21.99
CA GLN A 96 -10.71 -13.44 -21.75
C GLN A 96 -10.01 -12.26 -21.06
N VAL A 97 -10.27 -11.07 -21.55
CA VAL A 97 -9.80 -9.79 -20.96
C VAL A 97 -11.01 -9.02 -20.45
N THR A 98 -10.96 -8.65 -19.17
CA THR A 98 -11.91 -7.67 -18.61
C THR A 98 -11.21 -6.32 -18.51
N VAL A 99 -11.87 -5.25 -18.98
CA VAL A 99 -11.36 -3.88 -18.89
C VAL A 99 -12.34 -2.98 -18.12
N ARG A 100 -11.78 -2.14 -17.22
CA ARG A 100 -12.55 -1.18 -16.40
C ARG A 100 -11.80 0.15 -16.32
N LYS A 101 -12.52 1.24 -16.10
CA LYS A 101 -11.91 2.54 -15.81
C LYS A 101 -11.23 2.50 -14.45
N MET A 102 -10.08 3.22 -14.32
CA MET A 102 -9.24 3.21 -13.11
C MET A 102 -9.94 3.73 -11.86
N ASP A 103 -10.76 4.77 -11.99
CA ASP A 103 -11.54 5.37 -10.89
C ASP A 103 -12.49 4.38 -10.21
N GLN A 104 -12.99 3.39 -10.96
CA GLN A 104 -13.87 2.33 -10.46
C GLN A 104 -13.11 1.10 -9.92
N ALA A 105 -11.83 0.96 -10.29
CA ALA A 105 -11.07 -0.26 -10.07
C ALA A 105 -10.04 -0.16 -8.95
N LEU A 106 -9.59 1.05 -8.61
CA LEU A 106 -8.52 1.26 -7.61
C LEU A 106 -8.94 0.91 -6.19
N SER A 107 -10.22 0.97 -5.88
CA SER A 107 -10.73 0.70 -4.53
C SER A 107 -10.61 -0.77 -4.10
N SER A 108 -10.38 -1.70 -5.03
CA SER A 108 -10.51 -3.13 -4.75
C SER A 108 -9.19 -3.91 -4.64
N THR A 109 -8.04 -3.27 -4.76
CA THR A 109 -6.75 -3.97 -4.66
C THR A 109 -5.83 -3.36 -3.60
N PRO A 110 -5.12 -4.18 -2.79
CA PRO A 110 -4.11 -3.68 -1.84
C PRO A 110 -3.04 -2.81 -2.50
N LEU A 111 -2.78 -3.04 -3.78
CA LEU A 111 -1.76 -2.35 -4.54
C LEU A 111 -2.19 -0.95 -4.99
N ALA A 112 -3.49 -0.70 -5.12
CA ALA A 112 -4.01 0.62 -5.38
C ALA A 112 -3.55 1.63 -4.32
N LEU A 113 -3.44 1.17 -3.07
CA LEU A 113 -2.95 1.94 -1.95
C LEU A 113 -1.45 2.26 -2.06
N LEU A 114 -0.66 1.33 -2.57
CA LEU A 114 0.78 1.52 -2.78
C LEU A 114 1.06 2.42 -3.98
N SER A 115 0.23 2.35 -5.01
CA SER A 115 0.36 3.13 -6.25
C SER A 115 -0.31 4.52 -6.20
N GLY A 116 -0.97 4.85 -5.08
CA GLY A 116 -1.73 6.08 -4.89
C GLY A 116 -0.89 7.34 -5.10
N ALA A 117 -1.54 8.39 -5.62
CA ALA A 117 -0.93 9.69 -5.85
C ALA A 117 -0.84 10.52 -4.55
N ALA A 118 -1.64 10.20 -3.52
CA ALA A 118 -1.68 10.92 -2.26
C ALA A 118 -0.70 10.33 -1.22
N PRO A 119 -0.18 11.16 -0.30
CA PRO A 119 0.56 10.70 0.87
C PRO A 119 -0.27 9.70 1.69
N ILE A 120 0.40 8.68 2.25
CA ILE A 120 -0.28 7.63 2.99
C ILE A 120 -1.05 8.18 4.22
N GLU A 121 -0.55 9.25 4.81
CA GLU A 121 -1.15 9.93 5.97
C GLU A 121 -2.46 10.64 5.65
N GLU A 122 -2.70 11.01 4.40
CA GLU A 122 -3.97 11.60 3.99
C GLU A 122 -5.06 10.55 3.97
N ALA A 123 -4.73 9.32 3.56
CA ALA A 123 -5.67 8.22 3.43
C ALA A 123 -5.81 7.38 4.72
N PHE A 124 -4.74 7.27 5.53
CA PHE A 124 -4.67 6.37 6.67
C PHE A 124 -4.21 7.04 7.95
N SER A 125 -4.73 6.54 9.07
CA SER A 125 -4.15 6.72 10.39
C SER A 125 -3.16 5.59 10.65
N VAL A 126 -1.89 5.93 10.90
CA VAL A 126 -0.82 4.97 11.18
C VAL A 126 -0.77 4.68 12.66
N GLY A 127 -0.97 3.42 13.05
CA GLY A 127 -0.87 2.95 14.43
C GLY A 127 0.57 2.87 14.95
N ALA A 128 0.72 2.67 16.26
CA ALA A 128 2.02 2.44 16.86
C ALA A 128 2.68 1.15 16.34
N PRO A 129 4.02 1.12 16.19
CA PRO A 129 4.72 -0.08 15.76
C PRO A 129 4.57 -1.22 16.77
N ARG A 130 4.41 -2.45 16.25
CA ARG A 130 4.41 -3.69 17.03
C ARG A 130 5.49 -4.61 16.52
N SER A 131 6.33 -5.12 17.42
CA SER A 131 7.36 -6.11 17.07
C SER A 131 6.79 -7.52 17.20
N GLN A 132 6.85 -8.31 16.11
CA GLN A 132 6.42 -9.70 16.09
C GLN A 132 7.28 -10.48 15.09
N ASP A 133 7.81 -11.65 15.49
CA ASP A 133 8.60 -12.56 14.65
C ASP A 133 9.79 -11.88 13.94
N GLY A 134 10.43 -10.91 14.61
CA GLY A 134 11.57 -10.16 14.07
C GLY A 134 11.17 -9.11 13.01
N LEU A 135 9.89 -8.84 12.85
CA LEU A 135 9.34 -7.82 11.98
C LEU A 135 8.71 -6.69 12.79
N THR A 136 8.69 -5.49 12.22
CA THR A 136 7.96 -4.34 12.76
C THR A 136 6.67 -4.16 11.95
N TRP A 137 5.53 -4.35 12.58
CA TRP A 137 4.21 -4.22 12.00
C TRP A 137 3.58 -2.87 12.33
N TYR A 138 2.88 -2.29 11.36
CA TYR A 138 2.07 -1.09 11.51
C TYR A 138 0.66 -1.37 11.03
N ASP A 139 -0.33 -0.96 11.82
CA ASP A 139 -1.74 -0.94 11.43
C ASP A 139 -2.04 0.39 10.74
N LEU A 140 -2.65 0.32 9.57
CA LEU A 140 -3.08 1.44 8.76
C LEU A 140 -4.60 1.41 8.68
N THR A 141 -5.26 2.28 9.44
CA THR A 141 -6.73 2.37 9.46
C THR A 141 -7.18 3.45 8.48
N PRO A 142 -8.06 3.14 7.51
CA PRO A 142 -8.59 4.15 6.61
C PRO A 142 -9.26 5.30 7.36
N LYS A 143 -8.97 6.55 6.99
CA LYS A 143 -9.62 7.74 7.55
C LYS A 143 -11.04 7.93 7.01
N GLN A 144 -11.31 7.42 5.82
CA GLN A 144 -12.64 7.36 5.23
C GLN A 144 -13.06 5.90 5.12
N PRO A 145 -14.33 5.57 5.36
CA PRO A 145 -14.82 4.20 5.21
C PRO A 145 -14.50 3.66 3.81
N GLN A 146 -13.92 2.47 3.78
CA GLN A 146 -13.64 1.72 2.54
C GLN A 146 -14.55 0.49 2.52
N PRO A 147 -15.36 0.28 1.45
CA PRO A 147 -16.25 -0.88 1.39
C PRO A 147 -15.48 -2.20 1.28
N GLU A 148 -14.27 -2.18 0.71
CA GLU A 148 -13.51 -3.38 0.37
C GLU A 148 -12.67 -3.90 1.54
N PHE A 149 -12.25 -3.03 2.47
CA PHE A 149 -11.42 -3.44 3.60
C PHE A 149 -11.54 -2.48 4.79
N ARG A 150 -11.30 -3.01 5.98
CA ARG A 150 -11.33 -2.25 7.24
C ARG A 150 -9.95 -1.94 7.82
N LEU A 151 -8.95 -2.72 7.47
CA LEU A 151 -7.60 -2.59 8.02
C LEU A 151 -6.56 -3.05 7.01
N LEU A 152 -5.51 -2.27 6.87
CA LEU A 152 -4.30 -2.63 6.17
C LEU A 152 -3.16 -2.75 7.18
N ARG A 153 -2.33 -3.77 7.08
CA ARG A 153 -1.12 -3.93 7.87
C ARG A 153 0.09 -3.98 6.97
N VAL A 154 1.17 -3.35 7.39
CA VAL A 154 2.45 -3.43 6.69
C VAL A 154 3.54 -3.90 7.66
N ALA A 155 4.41 -4.77 7.18
CA ALA A 155 5.52 -5.29 7.96
C ALA A 155 6.86 -4.95 7.34
N PHE A 156 7.78 -4.54 8.18
CA PHE A 156 9.15 -4.19 7.82
C PHE A 156 10.16 -5.09 8.52
N LYS A 157 11.22 -5.44 7.81
CA LYS A 157 12.46 -5.99 8.39
C LYS A 157 13.54 -4.92 8.25
N GLY A 158 13.82 -4.21 9.34
CA GLY A 158 14.55 -2.94 9.25
C GLY A 158 13.74 -1.93 8.41
N ASP A 159 14.35 -1.40 7.35
CA ASP A 159 13.70 -0.46 6.42
C ASP A 159 13.10 -1.14 5.18
N LEU A 160 13.18 -2.47 5.08
CA LEU A 160 12.65 -3.21 3.94
C LEU A 160 11.20 -3.64 4.19
N LEU A 161 10.29 -3.24 3.32
CA LEU A 161 8.91 -3.77 3.30
C LEU A 161 8.96 -5.25 2.92
N VAL A 162 8.41 -6.12 3.77
CA VAL A 162 8.43 -7.57 3.54
C VAL A 162 7.04 -8.19 3.45
N SER A 163 6.02 -7.53 4.00
CA SER A 163 4.66 -8.05 3.93
C SER A 163 3.63 -6.94 3.96
N LEU A 164 2.50 -7.20 3.32
CA LEU A 164 1.29 -6.40 3.35
C LEU A 164 0.12 -7.33 3.64
N GLU A 165 -0.73 -6.98 4.60
CA GLU A 165 -1.93 -7.74 4.93
C GLU A 165 -3.14 -6.83 4.93
N LEU A 166 -4.17 -7.22 4.18
CA LEU A 166 -5.45 -6.53 4.10
C LEU A 166 -6.51 -7.37 4.80
N GLU A 167 -7.31 -6.74 5.64
CA GLU A 167 -8.44 -7.38 6.32
C GLU A 167 -9.75 -6.74 5.86
N ASP A 168 -10.66 -7.56 5.33
CA ASP A 168 -11.97 -7.10 4.86
C ASP A 168 -12.98 -6.97 6.01
N SER A 169 -14.19 -6.53 5.67
CA SER A 169 -15.28 -6.35 6.63
C SER A 169 -15.84 -7.67 7.18
N PHE A 170 -15.53 -8.81 6.55
CA PHE A 170 -15.98 -10.15 6.95
C PHE A 170 -14.92 -10.89 7.78
N GLY A 171 -13.76 -10.27 8.02
CA GLY A 171 -12.65 -10.88 8.76
C GLY A 171 -11.75 -11.78 7.91
N GLN A 172 -11.96 -11.83 6.59
CA GLN A 172 -11.03 -12.47 5.68
C GLN A 172 -9.76 -11.63 5.57
N ARG A 173 -8.60 -12.29 5.54
CA ARG A 173 -7.31 -11.61 5.43
C ARG A 173 -6.58 -12.06 4.19
N THR A 174 -6.13 -11.11 3.38
CA THR A 174 -5.25 -11.33 2.23
C THR A 174 -3.86 -10.84 2.58
N ARG A 175 -2.90 -11.74 2.68
CA ARG A 175 -1.50 -11.42 2.99
C ARG A 175 -0.63 -11.63 1.77
N LEU A 176 0.21 -10.65 1.50
CA LEU A 176 1.25 -10.64 0.48
C LEU A 176 2.60 -10.66 1.18
N ASP A 177 3.38 -11.68 0.95
CA ASP A 177 4.77 -11.77 1.40
C ASP A 177 5.67 -11.52 0.19
N PHE A 178 6.50 -10.47 0.26
CA PHE A 178 7.38 -10.05 -0.83
C PHE A 178 8.71 -10.78 -0.76
N GLN A 179 9.21 -11.16 -1.92
CA GLN A 179 10.53 -11.74 -2.12
C GLN A 179 11.28 -10.91 -3.15
N LYS A 180 12.60 -10.80 -3.02
CA LYS A 180 13.46 -10.04 -3.95
C LYS A 180 12.92 -8.62 -4.23
N LEU A 181 12.36 -7.98 -3.22
CA LEU A 181 11.78 -6.66 -3.41
C LEU A 181 12.88 -5.64 -3.70
N GLU A 182 12.73 -4.98 -4.85
CA GLU A 182 13.55 -3.85 -5.28
C GLU A 182 12.75 -2.56 -5.15
N ARG A 183 13.30 -1.59 -4.45
CA ARG A 183 12.69 -0.28 -4.25
C ARG A 183 13.30 0.72 -5.23
N ASN A 184 12.46 1.43 -5.97
CA ASN A 184 12.83 2.42 -6.98
C ASN A 184 13.70 1.86 -8.13
N PRO A 185 13.45 0.63 -8.66
CA PRO A 185 14.12 0.22 -9.88
C PRO A 185 13.68 1.06 -11.08
N ILE A 186 14.55 1.15 -12.08
CA ILE A 186 14.16 1.70 -13.38
C ILE A 186 13.37 0.62 -14.12
N LEU A 187 12.07 0.88 -14.34
CA LEU A 187 11.18 -0.03 -15.04
C LEU A 187 11.04 0.37 -16.50
N ASP A 188 11.02 -0.61 -17.40
CA ASP A 188 10.63 -0.38 -18.79
C ASP A 188 9.15 0.03 -18.85
N PRO A 189 8.81 1.22 -19.38
CA PRO A 189 7.43 1.67 -19.49
C PRO A 189 6.52 0.74 -20.30
N ALA A 190 7.08 -0.09 -21.19
CA ALA A 190 6.34 -1.07 -21.97
C ALA A 190 5.73 -2.18 -21.10
N LEU A 191 6.37 -2.53 -19.99
CA LEU A 191 5.87 -3.53 -19.04
C LEU A 191 4.59 -3.09 -18.33
N LEU A 192 4.35 -1.79 -18.24
CA LEU A 192 3.19 -1.18 -17.57
C LEU A 192 2.08 -0.80 -18.56
N LYS A 193 2.12 -1.35 -19.77
CA LYS A 193 1.09 -1.25 -20.80
C LYS A 193 0.51 -2.63 -21.07
N PHE A 194 -0.74 -2.66 -21.50
CA PHE A 194 -1.39 -3.89 -21.90
C PHE A 194 -2.08 -3.71 -23.25
N THR A 195 -1.88 -4.67 -24.13
CA THR A 195 -2.61 -4.79 -25.39
C THR A 195 -3.19 -6.20 -25.43
N PRO A 196 -4.51 -6.35 -25.56
CA PRO A 196 -5.12 -7.68 -25.67
C PRO A 196 -4.48 -8.49 -26.81
N PRO A 197 -4.12 -9.75 -26.55
CA PRO A 197 -3.63 -10.63 -27.62
C PRO A 197 -4.68 -10.84 -28.71
N PRO A 198 -4.27 -11.16 -29.95
CA PRO A 198 -5.22 -11.50 -31.00
C PRO A 198 -6.09 -12.71 -30.63
N GLY A 199 -7.41 -12.62 -30.88
CA GLY A 199 -8.33 -13.74 -30.67
C GLY A 199 -8.85 -13.92 -29.26
N VAL A 200 -8.49 -13.03 -28.31
CA VAL A 200 -9.09 -13.04 -26.96
C VAL A 200 -10.41 -12.28 -26.96
N ASP A 201 -11.33 -12.71 -26.11
CA ASP A 201 -12.58 -11.98 -25.86
C ASP A 201 -12.34 -10.78 -24.93
N VAL A 202 -12.82 -9.59 -25.29
CA VAL A 202 -12.65 -8.36 -24.50
C VAL A 202 -14.00 -7.88 -24.00
N VAL A 203 -14.18 -7.86 -22.69
CA VAL A 203 -15.43 -7.50 -22.01
C VAL A 203 -15.22 -6.22 -21.18
N GLY A 204 -16.17 -5.30 -21.25
CA GLY A 204 -16.19 -4.06 -20.47
C GLY A 204 -15.92 -2.80 -21.30
N ASP A 205 -15.50 -1.71 -20.63
CA ASP A 205 -15.29 -0.38 -21.23
C ASP A 205 -13.95 -0.27 -21.96
N ALA A 206 -13.87 -0.85 -23.16
CA ALA A 206 -12.69 -0.74 -24.03
C ALA A 206 -12.62 0.59 -24.80
N SER A 207 -13.71 1.38 -24.84
CA SER A 207 -13.85 2.66 -25.57
C SER A 207 -13.46 3.87 -24.74
#